data_ad1005c2afde5c9e3951ec082ab8c22b
#
_entry.id   ad1005c2afde5c9e3951ec082ab8c22b
#
_cell.length_a   1.000
_cell.length_b   1.000
_cell.length_c   1.000
_cell.angle_alpha   90.00
_cell.angle_beta   90.00
_cell.angle_gamma   90.00
#
_symmetry.space_group_name_H-M   'P 1'
#
loop_
_entity.id
_entity.type
_entity.pdbx_description
1 polymer ?
#
loop_
_entity_poly.entity_id
_entity_poly.type
_entity_poly.pdbx_seq_one_letter_code
_entity_poly.pdbx_strand_id
1 'polypeptide(L)'
;MSKATKKVRDKWRAKEWYDVYAPAYFGEKKVASIPCSDPVKVIGRVVETTLYDITNDFSHQSQKLYFLAANVKGTRADTILKGHEYSADYLRSLVRRGSTRIDAIFNVTSKDQYVTRASVVAFTRDRVNANQEHLIRSIMRKIIEEKAGTLAYGQLCHEMVLGLFGSEIYNLAKKVSPLRHVGVRKSKLLIIPEGVMAKPGETSVQPKAVEA
;
A
#
# COMPACT_ATOMS: atom_id res chain seq x y z
N MET A 1 21.90 46.14 -31.21
CA MET A 1 20.95 45.00 -31.07
C MET A 1 20.88 44.58 -29.61
N SER A 2 19.85 44.99 -28.89
CA SER A 2 19.66 44.66 -27.46
C SER A 2 19.20 43.19 -27.35
N LYS A 3 20.00 42.38 -26.65
CA LYS A 3 19.60 40.99 -26.27
C LYS A 3 18.40 41.07 -25.36
N ALA A 4 17.21 40.63 -25.84
CA ALA A 4 16.06 40.47 -25.04
C ALA A 4 16.37 39.48 -23.89
N THR A 5 16.43 39.98 -22.67
CA THR A 5 16.58 39.16 -21.46
C THR A 5 15.35 38.29 -21.35
N LYS A 6 15.52 36.96 -21.54
CA LYS A 6 14.47 35.98 -21.30
C LYS A 6 13.99 36.15 -19.87
N LYS A 7 12.78 36.70 -19.67
CA LYS A 7 12.10 36.74 -18.37
C LYS A 7 12.10 35.32 -17.80
N VAL A 8 12.80 35.12 -16.71
CA VAL A 8 12.78 33.84 -15.97
C VAL A 8 11.36 33.66 -15.46
N ARG A 9 10.61 32.78 -16.10
CA ARG A 9 9.24 32.47 -15.68
C ARG A 9 9.32 31.70 -14.37
N ASP A 10 8.74 32.27 -13.33
CA ASP A 10 8.66 31.60 -12.03
C ASP A 10 7.89 30.26 -12.19
N LYS A 11 8.64 29.16 -12.13
CA LYS A 11 8.11 27.80 -12.32
C LYS A 11 7.13 27.40 -11.22
N TRP A 12 7.17 28.07 -10.06
CA TRP A 12 6.29 27.78 -8.95
C TRP A 12 4.89 28.33 -9.17
N ARG A 13 4.75 29.51 -9.73
CA ARG A 13 3.45 30.14 -10.05
C ARG A 13 2.63 29.36 -11.08
N ALA A 14 3.27 28.53 -11.88
CA ALA A 14 2.61 27.71 -12.89
C ALA A 14 2.11 26.35 -12.34
N LYS A 15 2.28 26.09 -11.03
CA LYS A 15 1.85 24.83 -10.41
C LYS A 15 0.45 24.97 -9.84
N GLU A 16 -0.37 23.97 -10.09
CA GLU A 16 -1.67 23.76 -9.46
C GLU A 16 -1.57 22.66 -8.41
N TRP A 17 -2.42 22.73 -7.38
CA TRP A 17 -2.48 21.74 -6.34
C TRP A 17 -3.48 20.64 -6.73
N TYR A 18 -3.01 19.39 -6.74
CA TYR A 18 -3.82 18.21 -6.98
C TYR A 18 -4.04 17.48 -5.66
N ASP A 19 -5.30 17.30 -5.30
CA ASP A 19 -5.69 16.60 -4.09
C ASP A 19 -5.74 15.09 -4.33
N VAL A 20 -4.99 14.35 -3.53
CA VAL A 20 -4.86 12.91 -3.62
C VAL A 20 -5.83 12.26 -2.64
N TYR A 21 -6.66 11.35 -3.15
CA TYR A 21 -7.67 10.64 -2.37
C TYR A 21 -7.32 9.16 -2.25
N ALA A 22 -7.55 8.62 -1.04
CA ALA A 22 -7.45 7.19 -0.80
C ALA A 22 -8.50 6.44 -1.64
N PRO A 23 -8.24 5.16 -2.00
CA PRO A 23 -9.22 4.34 -2.71
C PRO A 23 -10.51 4.13 -1.91
N ALA A 24 -11.61 3.77 -2.59
CA ALA A 24 -12.91 3.57 -1.98
C ALA A 24 -12.90 2.56 -0.80
N TYR A 25 -12.08 1.52 -0.88
CA TYR A 25 -11.92 0.53 0.20
C TYR A 25 -11.18 1.06 1.44
N PHE A 26 -10.65 2.30 1.40
CA PHE A 26 -10.11 3.05 2.55
C PHE A 26 -10.94 4.32 2.85
N GLY A 27 -12.15 4.46 2.29
CA GLY A 27 -13.11 5.52 2.64
C GLY A 27 -12.91 6.85 1.92
N GLU A 28 -12.20 6.90 0.79
CA GLU A 28 -12.03 8.08 -0.08
C GLU A 28 -11.61 9.38 0.64
N LYS A 29 -10.84 9.26 1.71
CA LYS A 29 -10.33 10.43 2.43
C LYS A 29 -9.22 11.11 1.65
N LYS A 30 -9.14 12.43 1.76
CA LYS A 30 -8.01 13.20 1.26
C LYS A 30 -6.76 12.87 2.08
N VAL A 31 -5.73 12.39 1.39
CA VAL A 31 -4.46 11.94 1.99
C VAL A 31 -3.39 13.02 1.91
N ALA A 32 -3.29 13.67 0.76
CA ALA A 32 -2.25 14.67 0.52
C ALA A 32 -2.64 15.62 -0.61
N SER A 33 -1.86 16.70 -0.79
CA SER A 33 -1.94 17.58 -1.95
C SER A 33 -0.58 17.64 -2.62
N ILE A 34 -0.53 17.49 -3.94
CA ILE A 34 0.71 17.46 -4.73
C ILE A 34 0.74 18.68 -5.67
N PRO A 35 1.75 19.56 -5.60
CA PRO A 35 1.90 20.64 -6.56
C PRO A 35 2.48 20.12 -7.88
N CYS A 36 1.77 20.33 -8.99
CA CYS A 36 2.20 19.93 -10.31
C CYS A 36 1.79 20.94 -11.39
N SER A 37 2.61 21.09 -12.44
CA SER A 37 2.29 21.96 -13.56
C SER A 37 1.33 21.30 -14.55
N ASP A 38 1.41 19.97 -14.68
CA ASP A 38 0.66 19.19 -15.66
C ASP A 38 0.00 17.99 -14.99
N PRO A 39 -1.29 17.68 -15.23
CA PRO A 39 -1.97 16.55 -14.59
C PRO A 39 -1.33 15.20 -14.94
N VAL A 40 -0.78 15.06 -16.14
CA VAL A 40 -0.10 13.85 -16.58
C VAL A 40 1.09 13.47 -15.68
N LYS A 41 1.78 14.46 -15.14
CA LYS A 41 2.93 14.24 -14.24
C LYS A 41 2.52 13.81 -12.81
N VAL A 42 1.24 13.86 -12.49
CA VAL A 42 0.71 13.36 -11.21
C VAL A 42 0.52 11.84 -11.28
N ILE A 43 0.12 11.34 -12.45
CA ILE A 43 -0.07 9.89 -12.67
C ILE A 43 1.25 9.16 -12.45
N GLY A 44 1.19 8.05 -11.70
CA GLY A 44 2.37 7.24 -11.36
C GLY A 44 3.15 7.73 -10.14
N ARG A 45 2.81 8.87 -9.56
CA ARG A 45 3.40 9.31 -8.28
C ARG A 45 2.90 8.47 -7.13
N VAL A 46 3.77 8.25 -6.16
CA VAL A 46 3.47 7.50 -4.95
C VAL A 46 3.46 8.45 -3.78
N VAL A 47 2.40 8.37 -3.00
CA VAL A 47 2.21 9.14 -1.76
C VAL A 47 2.32 8.20 -0.59
N GLU A 48 3.16 8.52 0.38
CA GLU A 48 3.27 7.81 1.65
C GLU A 48 2.38 8.50 2.69
N THR A 49 1.65 7.69 3.44
CA THR A 49 0.82 8.14 4.57
C THR A 49 0.81 7.07 5.64
N THR A 50 0.33 7.39 6.83
CA THR A 50 0.12 6.40 7.88
C THR A 50 -1.33 5.90 7.85
N LEU A 51 -1.57 4.68 8.31
CA LEU A 51 -2.94 4.19 8.45
C LEU A 51 -3.71 5.01 9.51
N TYR A 52 -3.01 5.60 10.47
CA TYR A 52 -3.56 6.53 11.45
C TYR A 52 -4.26 7.73 10.78
N ASP A 53 -3.68 8.33 9.75
CA ASP A 53 -4.25 9.49 9.03
C ASP A 53 -5.60 9.16 8.37
N ILE A 54 -5.83 7.88 8.08
CA ILE A 54 -7.06 7.40 7.47
C ILE A 54 -8.08 6.98 8.52
N THR A 55 -7.67 6.20 9.52
CA THR A 55 -8.59 5.60 10.50
C THR A 55 -8.81 6.47 11.73
N ASN A 56 -7.88 7.41 12.02
CA ASN A 56 -7.80 8.18 13.27
C ASN A 56 -7.63 7.30 14.53
N ASP A 57 -7.10 6.06 14.36
CA ASP A 57 -6.82 5.14 15.46
C ASP A 57 -5.32 5.06 15.72
N PHE A 58 -4.90 5.39 16.95
CA PHE A 58 -3.49 5.38 17.37
C PHE A 58 -2.81 4.02 17.21
N SER A 59 -3.55 2.93 17.33
CA SER A 59 -3.04 1.57 17.15
C SER A 59 -2.40 1.36 15.79
N HIS A 60 -2.82 2.13 14.80
CA HIS A 60 -2.40 2.01 13.40
C HIS A 60 -1.25 2.94 13.00
N GLN A 61 -0.67 3.69 13.94
CA GLN A 61 0.44 4.62 13.67
C GLN A 61 1.70 3.92 13.11
N SER A 62 1.89 2.65 13.46
CA SER A 62 3.05 1.87 13.03
C SER A 62 2.98 1.36 11.58
N GLN A 63 1.88 1.59 10.89
CA GLN A 63 1.66 1.11 9.52
C GLN A 63 1.72 2.25 8.52
N LYS A 64 2.63 2.14 7.55
CA LYS A 64 2.78 3.05 6.43
C LYS A 64 2.08 2.49 5.21
N LEU A 65 1.33 3.34 4.52
CA LEU A 65 0.62 3.02 3.30
C LEU A 65 1.23 3.81 2.13
N TYR A 66 1.34 3.16 0.99
CA TYR A 66 1.84 3.75 -0.24
C TYR A 66 0.72 3.76 -1.27
N PHE A 67 0.25 4.94 -1.64
CA PHE A 67 -0.79 5.13 -2.64
C PHE A 67 -0.19 5.57 -3.96
N LEU A 68 -0.53 4.88 -5.04
CA LEU A 68 -0.12 5.19 -6.40
C LEU A 68 -1.25 5.99 -7.07
N ALA A 69 -0.97 7.19 -7.55
CA ALA A 69 -1.92 7.96 -8.34
C ALA A 69 -2.15 7.25 -9.70
N ALA A 70 -3.37 6.77 -9.90
CA ALA A 70 -3.73 6.00 -11.09
C ALA A 70 -4.48 6.84 -12.12
N ASN A 71 -5.34 7.74 -11.66
CA ASN A 71 -6.16 8.58 -12.53
C ASN A 71 -6.29 9.99 -11.95
N VAL A 72 -6.43 10.99 -12.83
CA VAL A 72 -6.61 12.40 -12.43
C VAL A 72 -7.83 12.96 -13.13
N LYS A 73 -8.78 13.47 -12.35
CA LYS A 73 -10.01 14.12 -12.81
C LYS A 73 -10.04 15.57 -12.31
N GLY A 74 -9.73 16.53 -13.18
CA GLY A 74 -9.58 17.91 -12.77
C GLY A 74 -8.45 18.09 -11.74
N THR A 75 -8.76 18.53 -10.53
CA THR A 75 -7.82 18.66 -9.41
C THR A 75 -7.80 17.46 -8.47
N ARG A 76 -8.68 16.46 -8.68
CA ARG A 76 -8.74 15.23 -7.88
C ARG A 76 -7.90 14.13 -8.52
N ALA A 77 -7.01 13.53 -7.74
CA ALA A 77 -6.23 12.36 -8.11
C ALA A 77 -6.74 11.13 -7.36
N ASP A 78 -7.29 10.16 -8.09
CA ASP A 78 -7.73 8.88 -7.55
C ASP A 78 -6.54 7.92 -7.50
N THR A 79 -6.43 7.14 -6.41
CA THR A 79 -5.27 6.28 -6.17
C THR A 79 -5.62 4.80 -6.04
N ILE A 80 -4.58 3.97 -6.17
CA ILE A 80 -4.61 2.54 -5.89
C ILE A 80 -3.56 2.27 -4.81
N LEU A 81 -3.80 1.34 -3.90
CA LEU A 81 -2.79 0.94 -2.92
C LEU A 81 -1.63 0.24 -3.65
N LYS A 82 -0.44 0.82 -3.62
CA LYS A 82 0.79 0.21 -4.14
C LYS A 82 1.37 -0.80 -3.16
N GLY A 83 1.12 -0.60 -1.88
CA GLY A 83 1.57 -1.47 -0.82
C GLY A 83 1.48 -0.84 0.56
N HIS A 84 1.79 -1.64 1.56
CA HIS A 84 1.94 -1.16 2.94
C HIS A 84 3.22 -1.74 3.55
N GLU A 85 3.66 -1.13 4.65
CA GLU A 85 4.85 -1.58 5.38
C GLU A 85 4.72 -1.21 6.86
N TYR A 86 5.14 -2.12 7.75
CA TYR A 86 5.33 -1.78 9.16
C TYR A 86 6.54 -0.85 9.33
N SER A 87 6.48 0.09 10.25
CA SER A 87 7.63 0.92 10.60
C SER A 87 8.78 0.05 11.12
N ALA A 88 10.01 0.45 10.81
CA ALA A 88 11.19 -0.30 11.21
C ALA A 88 11.31 -0.39 12.75
N ASP A 89 10.91 0.67 13.45
CA ASP A 89 10.99 0.74 14.91
C ASP A 89 9.98 -0.20 15.56
N TYR A 90 8.78 -0.29 15.00
CA TYR A 90 7.78 -1.26 15.46
C TYR A 90 8.29 -2.70 15.28
N LEU A 91 8.87 -3.03 14.13
CA LEU A 91 9.44 -4.35 13.90
C LEU A 91 10.59 -4.68 14.86
N ARG A 92 11.44 -3.69 15.16
CA ARG A 92 12.53 -3.85 16.13
C ARG A 92 12.01 -4.09 17.54
N SER A 93 10.94 -3.42 17.94
CA SER A 93 10.32 -3.61 19.27
C SER A 93 9.75 -5.01 19.47
N LEU A 94 9.37 -5.69 18.38
CA LEU A 94 8.83 -7.05 18.40
C LEU A 94 9.92 -8.12 18.60
N VAL A 95 11.17 -7.83 18.23
CA VAL A 95 12.30 -8.76 18.35
C VAL A 95 12.75 -8.83 19.81
N ARG A 96 12.85 -10.03 20.39
CA ARG A 96 13.35 -10.26 21.76
C ARG A 96 14.34 -11.40 21.79
N ARG A 97 15.24 -11.38 22.79
CA ARG A 97 16.17 -12.49 23.06
C ARG A 97 15.38 -13.77 23.38
N GLY A 98 15.86 -14.91 22.91
CA GLY A 98 15.22 -16.21 23.15
C GLY A 98 14.02 -16.51 22.23
N SER A 99 13.55 -15.56 21.42
CA SER A 99 12.49 -15.77 20.41
C SER A 99 13.06 -16.00 19.02
N THR A 100 12.29 -16.69 18.17
CA THR A 100 12.62 -16.85 16.75
C THR A 100 11.71 -15.95 15.92
N ARG A 101 12.31 -15.25 14.96
CA ARG A 101 11.59 -14.51 13.91
C ARG A 101 11.50 -15.36 12.67
N ILE A 102 10.31 -15.58 12.17
CA ILE A 102 10.01 -16.36 10.97
C ILE A 102 9.47 -15.43 9.91
N ASP A 103 10.23 -15.23 8.86
CA ASP A 103 9.80 -14.45 7.68
C ASP A 103 9.40 -15.39 6.55
N ALA A 104 8.34 -15.02 5.84
CA ALA A 104 7.87 -15.71 4.66
C ALA A 104 7.47 -14.69 3.58
N ILE A 105 7.90 -14.91 2.34
CA ILE A 105 7.64 -14.02 1.21
C ILE A 105 6.98 -14.84 0.11
N PHE A 106 5.80 -14.38 -0.34
CA PHE A 106 5.01 -15.04 -1.36
C PHE A 106 4.57 -14.03 -2.42
N ASN A 107 4.53 -14.46 -3.67
CA ASN A 107 3.83 -13.74 -4.72
C ASN A 107 2.45 -14.38 -4.85
N VAL A 108 1.42 -13.58 -4.74
CA VAL A 108 0.01 -14.02 -4.79
C VAL A 108 -0.73 -13.23 -5.86
N THR A 109 -1.62 -13.93 -6.55
CA THR A 109 -2.48 -13.32 -7.57
C THR A 109 -3.89 -13.21 -6.99
N SER A 110 -4.47 -12.00 -7.02
CA SER A 110 -5.86 -11.79 -6.61
C SER A 110 -6.83 -12.26 -7.69
N LYS A 111 -8.13 -12.36 -7.33
CA LYS A 111 -9.21 -12.67 -8.28
C LYS A 111 -9.20 -11.73 -9.50
N ASP A 112 -8.85 -10.46 -9.31
CA ASP A 112 -8.78 -9.43 -10.34
C ASP A 112 -7.45 -9.42 -11.09
N GLN A 113 -6.64 -10.49 -11.00
CA GLN A 113 -5.33 -10.65 -11.65
C GLN A 113 -4.25 -9.63 -11.25
N TYR A 114 -4.40 -8.95 -10.12
CA TYR A 114 -3.30 -8.18 -9.53
C TYR A 114 -2.30 -9.12 -8.89
N VAL A 115 -1.02 -8.97 -9.23
CA VAL A 115 0.06 -9.73 -8.60
C VAL A 115 0.68 -8.90 -7.48
N THR A 116 0.58 -9.41 -6.27
CA THR A 116 1.10 -8.76 -5.06
C THR A 116 2.12 -9.64 -4.37
N ARG A 117 3.24 -9.04 -3.96
CA ARG A 117 4.21 -9.70 -3.08
C ARG A 117 3.84 -9.39 -1.63
N ALA A 118 3.46 -10.39 -0.88
CA ALA A 118 3.21 -10.31 0.54
C ALA A 118 4.40 -10.86 1.33
N SER A 119 4.88 -10.09 2.31
CA SER A 119 5.91 -10.51 3.26
C SER A 119 5.26 -10.61 4.64
N VAL A 120 5.14 -11.81 5.14
CA VAL A 120 4.55 -12.11 6.45
C VAL A 120 5.65 -12.35 7.46
N VAL A 121 5.45 -11.91 8.68
CA VAL A 121 6.36 -12.14 9.79
C VAL A 121 5.60 -12.74 10.96
N ALA A 122 6.21 -13.74 11.59
CA ALA A 122 5.77 -14.26 12.88
C ALA A 122 6.91 -14.20 13.88
N PHE A 123 6.58 -13.84 15.11
CA PHE A 123 7.48 -13.86 16.26
C PHE A 123 6.99 -14.91 17.22
N THR A 124 7.85 -15.88 17.52
CA THR A 124 7.56 -16.92 18.51
C THR A 124 7.84 -16.40 19.93
N ARG A 125 7.26 -17.04 20.93
CA ARG A 125 7.57 -16.77 22.32
C ARG A 125 8.95 -17.32 22.67
N ASP A 126 9.22 -18.55 22.28
CA ASP A 126 10.43 -19.29 22.57
C ASP A 126 11.16 -19.67 21.28
N ARG A 127 12.38 -20.19 21.37
CA ARG A 127 13.10 -20.72 20.20
C ARG A 127 12.40 -21.93 19.64
N VAL A 128 12.33 -22.01 18.33
CA VAL A 128 11.70 -23.11 17.58
C VAL A 128 12.74 -23.83 16.70
N ASN A 129 12.48 -25.10 16.45
CA ASN A 129 13.30 -25.93 15.57
C ASN A 129 12.99 -25.65 14.08
N ALA A 130 13.92 -25.96 13.20
CA ALA A 130 13.77 -25.73 11.74
C ALA A 130 12.50 -26.38 11.14
N ASN A 131 12.11 -27.57 11.61
CA ASN A 131 10.89 -28.23 11.19
C ASN A 131 9.63 -27.43 11.56
N GLN A 132 9.57 -26.89 12.78
CA GLN A 132 8.45 -26.05 13.21
C GLN A 132 8.39 -24.75 12.41
N GLU A 133 9.55 -24.13 12.13
CA GLU A 133 9.60 -22.95 11.25
C GLU A 133 9.04 -23.24 9.87
N HIS A 134 9.42 -24.40 9.29
CA HIS A 134 8.94 -24.82 7.98
C HIS A 134 7.41 -25.02 7.98
N LEU A 135 6.88 -25.69 9.00
CA LEU A 135 5.43 -25.87 9.16
C LEU A 135 4.69 -24.53 9.26
N ILE A 136 5.21 -23.57 10.05
CA ILE A 136 4.62 -22.24 10.19
C ILE A 136 4.63 -21.50 8.84
N ARG A 137 5.75 -21.54 8.07
CA ARG A 137 5.80 -20.95 6.71
C ARG A 137 4.82 -21.61 5.75
N SER A 138 4.61 -22.91 5.86
CA SER A 138 3.62 -23.65 5.03
C SER A 138 2.19 -23.20 5.36
N ILE A 139 1.84 -23.03 6.63
CA ILE A 139 0.55 -22.52 7.07
C ILE A 139 0.32 -21.09 6.55
N MET A 140 1.33 -20.21 6.67
CA MET A 140 1.26 -18.84 6.15
C MET A 140 0.97 -18.83 4.65
N ARG A 141 1.69 -19.68 3.87
CA ARG A 141 1.51 -19.77 2.43
C ARG A 141 0.09 -20.19 2.09
N LYS A 142 -0.39 -21.27 2.68
CA LYS A 142 -1.71 -21.83 2.41
C LYS A 142 -2.83 -20.81 2.62
N ILE A 143 -2.85 -20.13 3.76
CA ILE A 143 -3.88 -19.14 4.08
C ILE A 143 -3.87 -17.98 3.10
N ILE A 144 -2.68 -17.48 2.75
CA ILE A 144 -2.56 -16.32 1.86
C ILE A 144 -2.96 -16.68 0.43
N GLU A 145 -2.55 -17.85 -0.07
CA GLU A 145 -2.90 -18.32 -1.42
C GLU A 145 -4.40 -18.59 -1.54
N GLU A 146 -5.02 -19.24 -0.55
CA GLU A 146 -6.46 -19.49 -0.52
C GLU A 146 -7.27 -18.19 -0.55
N LYS A 147 -6.94 -17.23 0.30
CA LYS A 147 -7.65 -15.96 0.34
C LYS A 147 -7.38 -15.08 -0.88
N ALA A 148 -6.16 -15.04 -1.38
CA ALA A 148 -5.85 -14.25 -2.55
C ALA A 148 -6.65 -14.72 -3.79
N GLY A 149 -6.87 -16.04 -3.94
CA GLY A 149 -7.68 -16.57 -5.03
C GLY A 149 -9.18 -16.23 -4.94
N THR A 150 -9.69 -15.93 -3.75
CA THR A 150 -11.12 -15.66 -3.53
C THR A 150 -11.46 -14.18 -3.50
N LEU A 151 -10.56 -13.32 -3.00
CA LEU A 151 -10.81 -11.91 -2.74
C LEU A 151 -10.43 -11.02 -3.93
N ALA A 152 -11.20 -9.95 -4.14
CA ALA A 152 -10.83 -8.84 -5.01
C ALA A 152 -9.65 -8.07 -4.41
N TYR A 153 -8.83 -7.42 -5.26
CA TYR A 153 -7.61 -6.73 -4.82
C TYR A 153 -7.85 -5.72 -3.69
N GLY A 154 -8.92 -4.93 -3.78
CA GLY A 154 -9.25 -3.94 -2.75
C GLY A 154 -9.54 -4.58 -1.38
N GLN A 155 -10.30 -5.66 -1.35
CA GLN A 155 -10.61 -6.41 -0.14
C GLN A 155 -9.36 -7.09 0.42
N LEU A 156 -8.56 -7.71 -0.46
CA LEU A 156 -7.29 -8.34 -0.09
C LEU A 156 -6.34 -7.34 0.59
N CYS A 157 -6.21 -6.13 0.04
CA CYS A 157 -5.39 -5.07 0.61
C CYS A 157 -5.93 -4.61 1.97
N HIS A 158 -7.23 -4.43 2.09
CA HIS A 158 -7.87 -4.02 3.34
C HIS A 158 -7.66 -5.05 4.46
N GLU A 159 -7.86 -6.34 4.17
CA GLU A 159 -7.61 -7.41 5.13
C GLU A 159 -6.14 -7.54 5.53
N MET A 160 -5.19 -7.37 4.57
CA MET A 160 -3.76 -7.38 4.87
C MET A 160 -3.36 -6.25 5.80
N VAL A 161 -3.88 -5.06 5.57
CA VAL A 161 -3.56 -3.85 6.34
C VAL A 161 -4.19 -3.91 7.73
N LEU A 162 -5.44 -4.32 7.86
CA LEU A 162 -6.12 -4.44 9.17
C LEU A 162 -5.65 -5.64 10.01
N GLY A 163 -4.83 -6.53 9.44
CA GLY A 163 -4.24 -7.64 10.18
C GLY A 163 -5.14 -8.87 10.34
N LEU A 164 -6.25 -8.98 9.59
CA LEU A 164 -7.13 -10.15 9.63
C LEU A 164 -6.38 -11.43 9.23
N PHE A 165 -5.50 -11.36 8.24
CA PHE A 165 -4.59 -12.45 7.88
C PHE A 165 -3.71 -12.88 9.06
N GLY A 166 -3.19 -11.90 9.80
CA GLY A 166 -2.36 -12.16 10.98
C GLY A 166 -3.10 -12.98 12.04
N SER A 167 -4.36 -12.63 12.29
CA SER A 167 -5.21 -13.32 13.28
C SER A 167 -5.50 -14.77 12.89
N GLU A 168 -5.79 -15.05 11.63
CA GLU A 168 -6.05 -16.40 11.16
C GLU A 168 -4.79 -17.26 11.17
N ILE A 169 -3.66 -16.71 10.68
CA ILE A 169 -2.38 -17.41 10.73
C ILE A 169 -2.01 -17.70 12.19
N TYR A 170 -2.22 -16.74 13.10
CA TYR A 170 -1.97 -16.93 14.53
C TYR A 170 -2.75 -18.11 15.10
N ASN A 171 -4.05 -18.21 14.81
CA ASN A 171 -4.93 -19.25 15.32
C ASN A 171 -4.50 -20.66 14.88
N LEU A 172 -4.04 -20.81 13.63
CA LEU A 172 -3.57 -22.10 13.11
C LEU A 172 -2.13 -22.41 13.55
N ALA A 173 -1.24 -21.44 13.47
CA ALA A 173 0.17 -21.64 13.77
C ALA A 173 0.45 -21.77 15.29
N LYS A 174 -0.43 -21.26 16.15
CA LYS A 174 -0.38 -21.47 17.61
C LYS A 174 -0.38 -22.96 18.01
N LYS A 175 -0.96 -23.84 17.17
CA LYS A 175 -0.96 -25.30 17.39
C LYS A 175 0.44 -25.91 17.25
N VAL A 176 1.33 -25.28 16.48
CA VAL A 176 2.70 -25.74 16.23
C VAL A 176 3.68 -25.22 17.28
N SER A 177 3.56 -23.93 17.62
CA SER A 177 4.41 -23.27 18.60
C SER A 177 3.71 -22.04 19.19
N PRO A 178 3.98 -21.68 20.45
CA PRO A 178 3.42 -20.47 21.04
C PRO A 178 3.97 -19.23 20.32
N LEU A 179 3.05 -18.47 19.71
CA LEU A 179 3.36 -17.24 18.99
C LEU A 179 3.07 -16.01 19.84
N ARG A 180 3.85 -14.95 19.62
CA ARG A 180 3.64 -13.65 20.27
C ARG A 180 2.95 -12.67 19.35
N HIS A 181 3.37 -12.59 18.09
CA HIS A 181 2.81 -11.71 17.10
C HIS A 181 2.93 -12.33 15.71
N VAL A 182 1.90 -12.14 14.90
CA VAL A 182 1.88 -12.50 13.48
C VAL A 182 1.24 -11.36 12.70
N GLY A 183 1.83 -11.00 11.57
CA GLY A 183 1.26 -9.96 10.72
C GLY A 183 1.90 -9.90 9.34
N VAL A 184 1.22 -9.20 8.44
CA VAL A 184 1.79 -8.90 7.12
C VAL A 184 2.69 -7.68 7.28
N ARG A 185 4.00 -7.92 7.28
CA ARG A 185 5.01 -6.87 7.45
C ARG A 185 5.00 -5.88 6.30
N LYS A 186 4.89 -6.39 5.08
CA LYS A 186 4.97 -5.59 3.85
C LYS A 186 4.17 -6.23 2.74
N SER A 187 3.42 -5.42 2.03
CA SER A 187 2.88 -5.79 0.73
C SER A 187 3.43 -4.88 -0.35
N LYS A 188 3.58 -5.39 -1.56
CA LYS A 188 4.01 -4.62 -2.73
C LYS A 188 3.28 -5.12 -3.96
N LEU A 189 2.57 -4.24 -4.62
CA LEU A 189 1.96 -4.50 -5.91
C LEU A 189 3.07 -4.61 -6.97
N LEU A 190 3.09 -5.73 -7.70
CA LEU A 190 4.07 -6.03 -8.74
C LEU A 190 3.49 -5.78 -10.13
N ILE A 191 2.30 -6.32 -10.39
CA ILE A 191 1.66 -6.24 -11.70
C ILE A 191 0.26 -5.67 -11.52
N ILE A 192 -0.05 -4.67 -12.32
CA ILE A 192 -1.37 -4.06 -12.44
C ILE A 192 -1.96 -4.58 -13.76
N PRO A 193 -3.19 -5.11 -13.80
CA PRO A 193 -3.84 -5.49 -15.03
C PRO A 193 -3.96 -4.32 -16.02
N GLU A 194 -3.86 -4.59 -17.30
CA GLU A 194 -4.02 -3.57 -18.33
C GLU A 194 -5.42 -2.93 -18.28
N GLY A 195 -5.49 -1.60 -18.41
CA GLY A 195 -6.74 -0.85 -18.40
C GLY A 195 -7.08 -0.13 -17.08
N VAL A 196 -6.37 -0.40 -15.99
CA VAL A 196 -6.64 0.25 -14.69
C VAL A 196 -5.89 1.58 -14.54
N MET A 197 -4.72 1.70 -15.14
CA MET A 197 -3.98 2.98 -15.18
C MET A 197 -4.43 3.79 -16.40
N ALA A 198 -4.80 5.05 -16.20
CA ALA A 198 -5.02 5.95 -17.31
C ALA A 198 -3.73 6.04 -18.15
N LYS A 199 -3.82 5.79 -19.46
CA LYS A 199 -2.68 5.97 -20.35
C LYS A 199 -2.28 7.45 -20.30
N PRO A 200 -0.99 7.79 -20.24
CA PRO A 200 -0.54 9.17 -20.29
C PRO A 200 -0.96 9.77 -21.64
N GLY A 201 -2.05 10.54 -21.65
CA GLY A 201 -2.62 11.16 -22.86
C GLY A 201 -4.15 11.20 -22.91
N GLU A 202 -4.86 10.36 -22.17
CA GLU A 202 -6.34 10.34 -22.12
C GLU A 202 -6.87 11.04 -20.86
N THR A 203 -6.44 12.28 -20.64
CA THR A 203 -7.08 13.13 -19.64
C THR A 203 -8.35 13.68 -20.27
N SER A 204 -9.53 13.28 -19.79
CA SER A 204 -10.79 13.94 -20.11
C SER A 204 -10.79 15.35 -19.48
N VAL A 205 -10.12 16.27 -20.13
CA VAL A 205 -10.21 17.69 -19.82
C VAL A 205 -11.58 18.14 -20.31
N GLN A 206 -12.56 18.19 -19.42
CA GLN A 206 -13.77 18.96 -19.71
C GLN A 206 -13.35 20.42 -19.78
N PRO A 207 -13.59 21.14 -20.92
CA PRO A 207 -13.28 22.54 -21.01
C PRO A 207 -14.15 23.30 -19.99
N LYS A 208 -13.52 24.08 -19.11
CA LYS A 208 -14.22 25.08 -18.29
C LYS A 208 -15.02 25.96 -19.24
N ALA A 209 -16.34 25.94 -19.12
CA ALA A 209 -17.20 26.95 -19.73
C ALA A 209 -16.73 28.33 -19.24
N VAL A 210 -16.25 29.14 -20.14
CA VAL A 210 -15.99 30.55 -19.91
C VAL A 210 -17.35 31.20 -19.91
N GLU A 211 -17.87 31.50 -18.72
CA GLU A 211 -19.00 32.42 -18.60
C GLU A 211 -18.51 33.81 -18.97
N ALA A 212 -19.23 34.39 -19.95
CA ALA A 212 -19.03 35.73 -20.45
C ALA A 212 -19.62 36.77 -19.48
#